data_12442b62435351d75fd768bb1d0bd867
#
_entry.id   12442b62435351d75fd768bb1d0bd867
#
_cell.length_a   1.000
_cell.length_b   1.000
_cell.length_c   1.000
_cell.angle_alpha   90.00
_cell.angle_beta   90.00
_cell.angle_gamma   90.00
#
_symmetry.space_group_name_H-M   'P 1'
#
loop_
_entity.id
_entity.type
_entity.pdbx_description
1 polymer ?
#
loop_
_entity_poly.entity_id
_entity_poly.type
_entity_poly.pdbx_seq_one_letter_code
_entity_poly.pdbx_strand_id
1 'polypeptide(L)'
;VQQAEIIPNLNSTSPEKVSLARFAGEATYWFYDADYILRRVNDLRRRLLSEMEEPVQIDSLMTSRNILLEDMRTCRLYELRDNIKERPAVAEVRFATAPQPKFNKKFDVLADDITASTAKGYRTYILSENKAQIERLDNIFHQTGHGNTVIDSIPLTLHEGFVDHTLKVCLY
;
A
#
# COMPACT_ATOMS: atom_id res chain seq x y z
N VAL A 1 12.28 7.01 -17.88
CA VAL A 1 11.10 7.87 -18.07
C VAL A 1 10.89 8.61 -16.77
N GLN A 2 10.99 9.95 -16.80
CA GLN A 2 10.84 10.79 -15.60
C GLN A 2 9.35 11.01 -15.23
N GLN A 3 8.46 10.90 -16.20
CA GLN A 3 7.03 11.07 -16.03
C GLN A 3 6.29 10.25 -17.09
N ALA A 4 5.20 9.61 -16.71
CA ALA A 4 4.29 8.93 -17.63
C ALA A 4 2.86 9.38 -17.35
N GLU A 5 2.11 9.68 -18.39
CA GLU A 5 0.69 10.01 -18.33
C GLU A 5 -0.11 8.85 -18.90
N ILE A 6 -1.10 8.37 -18.14
CA ILE A 6 -2.03 7.33 -18.58
C ILE A 6 -3.36 8.01 -18.90
N ILE A 7 -3.70 8.09 -20.18
CA ILE A 7 -4.96 8.66 -20.65
C ILE A 7 -5.97 7.53 -20.82
N PRO A 8 -7.00 7.44 -19.98
CA PRO A 8 -8.04 6.41 -20.13
C PRO A 8 -8.96 6.73 -21.31
N ASN A 9 -9.60 5.71 -21.84
CA ASN A 9 -10.68 5.82 -22.85
C ASN A 9 -10.27 6.46 -24.18
N LEU A 10 -9.03 6.30 -24.61
CA LEU A 10 -8.66 6.67 -25.96
C LEU A 10 -9.30 5.69 -26.95
N ASN A 11 -10.25 6.19 -27.74
CA ASN A 11 -10.75 5.51 -28.94
C ASN A 11 -9.70 5.56 -30.05
N SER A 12 -8.60 4.86 -29.84
CA SER A 12 -7.52 4.76 -30.82
C SER A 12 -7.90 3.74 -31.87
N THR A 13 -7.84 4.12 -33.13
CA THR A 13 -7.93 3.24 -34.29
C THR A 13 -6.62 2.46 -34.55
N SER A 14 -5.63 2.59 -33.66
CA SER A 14 -4.38 1.86 -33.79
C SER A 14 -4.62 0.35 -33.73
N PRO A 15 -4.13 -0.41 -34.71
CA PRO A 15 -4.30 -1.87 -34.75
C PRO A 15 -3.49 -2.61 -33.68
N GLU A 16 -2.45 -1.96 -33.14
CA GLU A 16 -1.58 -2.59 -32.14
C GLU A 16 -1.92 -2.08 -30.75
N LYS A 17 -2.63 -2.91 -29.99
CA LYS A 17 -2.88 -2.70 -28.55
C LYS A 17 -2.15 -3.76 -27.76
N VAL A 18 -1.44 -3.34 -26.75
CA VAL A 18 -0.75 -4.23 -25.80
C VAL A 18 -1.24 -3.99 -24.40
N SER A 19 -1.15 -4.98 -23.52
CA SER A 19 -1.45 -4.78 -22.12
C SER A 19 -0.45 -3.82 -21.47
N LEU A 20 -0.85 -3.13 -20.40
CA LEU A 20 0.07 -2.27 -19.64
C LEU A 20 1.28 -3.07 -19.12
N ALA A 21 1.08 -4.32 -18.72
CA ALA A 21 2.15 -5.20 -18.25
C ALA A 21 3.20 -5.44 -19.34
N ARG A 22 2.76 -5.73 -20.57
CA ARG A 22 3.66 -5.92 -21.71
C ARG A 22 4.33 -4.61 -22.15
N PHE A 23 3.59 -3.51 -22.13
CA PHE A 23 4.13 -2.19 -22.48
C PHE A 23 5.21 -1.72 -21.52
N ALA A 24 5.00 -1.88 -20.21
CA ALA A 24 5.94 -1.44 -19.18
C ALA A 24 7.15 -2.38 -19.01
N GLY A 25 7.16 -3.56 -19.65
CA GLY A 25 8.30 -4.47 -19.67
C GLY A 25 8.75 -4.92 -18.28
N GLU A 26 9.98 -4.57 -17.89
CA GLU A 26 10.61 -4.97 -16.61
C GLU A 26 10.07 -4.21 -15.38
N ALA A 27 8.91 -3.57 -15.46
CA ALA A 27 8.32 -2.85 -14.35
C ALA A 27 8.01 -3.76 -13.16
N THR A 28 8.00 -3.17 -11.97
CA THR A 28 7.55 -3.82 -10.74
C THR A 28 6.09 -3.46 -10.47
N TYR A 29 5.25 -4.47 -10.29
CA TYR A 29 3.83 -4.30 -10.03
C TYR A 29 3.50 -4.65 -8.60
N TRP A 30 2.69 -3.80 -7.98
CA TRP A 30 2.16 -3.99 -6.63
C TRP A 30 0.64 -4.14 -6.71
N PHE A 31 0.12 -5.25 -6.20
CA PHE A 31 -1.32 -5.54 -6.18
C PHE A 31 -1.81 -5.74 -4.76
N TYR A 32 -3.00 -5.24 -4.47
CA TYR A 32 -3.68 -5.58 -3.23
C TYR A 32 -4.32 -6.97 -3.28
N ASP A 33 -4.93 -7.33 -4.42
CA ASP A 33 -5.59 -8.62 -4.65
C ASP A 33 -5.60 -8.89 -6.16
N ALA A 34 -4.64 -9.67 -6.60
CA ALA A 34 -4.53 -10.01 -8.02
C ALA A 34 -5.70 -10.89 -8.50
N ASP A 35 -6.26 -11.74 -7.64
CA ASP A 35 -7.43 -12.55 -7.99
C ASP A 35 -8.67 -11.70 -8.18
N TYR A 36 -8.86 -10.67 -7.36
CA TYR A 36 -9.92 -9.69 -7.59
C TYR A 36 -9.77 -9.02 -8.96
N ILE A 37 -8.57 -8.56 -9.30
CA ILE A 37 -8.31 -7.91 -10.59
C ILE A 37 -8.62 -8.87 -11.74
N LEU A 38 -8.15 -10.11 -11.67
CA LEU A 38 -8.39 -11.11 -12.70
C LEU A 38 -9.87 -11.49 -12.84
N ARG A 39 -10.60 -11.59 -11.73
CA ARG A 39 -12.06 -11.77 -11.76
C ARG A 39 -12.73 -10.56 -12.39
N ARG A 40 -12.32 -9.35 -12.04
CA ARG A 40 -12.89 -8.11 -12.58
C ARG A 40 -12.69 -7.99 -14.08
N VAL A 41 -11.52 -8.37 -14.58
CA VAL A 41 -11.24 -8.44 -16.03
C VAL A 41 -12.23 -9.40 -16.73
N ASN A 42 -12.44 -10.59 -16.17
CA ASN A 42 -13.39 -11.55 -16.72
C ASN A 42 -14.84 -11.03 -16.72
N ASP A 43 -15.25 -10.38 -15.64
CA ASP A 43 -16.61 -9.86 -15.50
C ASP A 43 -16.87 -8.72 -16.48
N LEU A 44 -15.92 -7.81 -16.63
CA LEU A 44 -16.00 -6.73 -17.60
C LEU A 44 -16.04 -7.27 -19.03
N ARG A 45 -15.20 -8.27 -19.32
CA ARG A 45 -15.17 -8.91 -20.65
C ARG A 45 -16.50 -9.60 -20.97
N ARG A 46 -17.09 -10.32 -20.00
CA ARG A 46 -18.41 -10.95 -20.17
C ARG A 46 -19.51 -9.92 -20.44
N ARG A 47 -19.49 -8.79 -19.74
CA ARG A 47 -20.44 -7.69 -19.98
C ARG A 47 -20.30 -7.13 -21.39
N LEU A 48 -19.08 -6.79 -21.79
CA LEU A 48 -18.83 -6.30 -23.14
C LEU A 48 -19.33 -7.29 -24.20
N LEU A 49 -19.07 -8.57 -24.03
CA LEU A 49 -19.56 -9.61 -24.95
C LEU A 49 -21.09 -9.68 -25.03
N SER A 50 -21.81 -9.40 -23.91
CA SER A 50 -23.27 -9.40 -23.91
C SER A 50 -23.88 -8.14 -24.52
N GLU A 51 -23.12 -7.06 -24.64
CA GLU A 51 -23.56 -5.78 -25.17
C GLU A 51 -23.15 -5.55 -26.65
N MET A 52 -22.22 -6.37 -27.15
CA MET A 52 -21.69 -6.24 -28.51
C MET A 52 -22.45 -7.11 -29.50
N GLU A 53 -22.78 -6.52 -30.64
CA GLU A 53 -23.38 -7.27 -31.77
C GLU A 53 -22.38 -8.22 -32.43
N GLU A 54 -21.09 -7.86 -32.47
CA GLU A 54 -20.00 -8.66 -33.04
C GLU A 54 -18.93 -9.03 -32.01
N PRO A 55 -18.91 -10.26 -31.49
CA PRO A 55 -17.96 -10.70 -30.45
C PRO A 55 -16.49 -10.67 -30.86
N VAL A 56 -16.20 -10.72 -32.16
CA VAL A 56 -14.82 -10.76 -32.70
C VAL A 56 -14.00 -9.52 -32.35
N GLN A 57 -14.64 -8.40 -32.06
CA GLN A 57 -13.95 -7.14 -31.76
C GLN A 57 -13.47 -7.04 -30.31
N ILE A 58 -13.89 -7.91 -29.41
CA ILE A 58 -13.56 -7.76 -27.99
C ILE A 58 -12.05 -7.89 -27.70
N ASP A 59 -11.35 -8.74 -28.46
CA ASP A 59 -9.90 -8.94 -28.26
C ASP A 59 -9.10 -7.71 -28.69
N SER A 60 -9.64 -6.88 -29.57
CA SER A 60 -9.04 -5.59 -29.92
C SER A 60 -9.32 -4.48 -28.89
N LEU A 61 -10.35 -4.64 -28.06
CA LEU A 61 -10.75 -3.65 -27.06
C LEU A 61 -10.21 -3.95 -25.66
N MET A 62 -10.15 -5.24 -25.31
CA MET A 62 -9.82 -5.63 -23.94
C MET A 62 -9.03 -6.95 -23.92
N THR A 63 -7.92 -6.97 -23.17
CA THR A 63 -7.14 -8.20 -22.96
C THR A 63 -7.95 -9.28 -22.24
N SER A 64 -7.68 -10.54 -22.52
CA SER A 64 -8.25 -11.64 -21.75
C SER A 64 -7.48 -11.88 -20.45
N ARG A 65 -8.13 -12.58 -19.49
CA ARG A 65 -7.48 -13.00 -18.24
C ARG A 65 -6.19 -13.81 -18.51
N ASN A 66 -6.23 -14.68 -19.50
CA ASN A 66 -5.09 -15.57 -19.79
C ASN A 66 -3.91 -14.79 -20.37
N ILE A 67 -4.16 -13.86 -21.29
CA ILE A 67 -3.13 -13.00 -21.86
C ILE A 67 -2.54 -12.10 -20.75
N LEU A 68 -3.39 -11.53 -19.90
CA LEU A 68 -2.92 -10.72 -18.79
C LEU A 68 -2.03 -11.52 -17.81
N LEU A 69 -2.42 -12.75 -17.50
CA LEU A 69 -1.60 -13.64 -16.66
C LEU A 69 -0.25 -13.97 -17.30
N GLU A 70 -0.22 -14.20 -18.61
CA GLU A 70 1.02 -14.47 -19.34
C GLU A 70 1.94 -13.26 -19.33
N ASP A 71 1.39 -12.08 -19.63
CA ASP A 71 2.14 -10.83 -19.60
C ASP A 71 2.68 -10.52 -18.19
N MET A 72 1.90 -10.81 -17.13
CA MET A 72 2.32 -10.63 -15.73
C MET A 72 3.44 -11.59 -15.30
N ARG A 73 3.59 -12.76 -15.92
CA ARG A 73 4.68 -13.71 -15.61
C ARG A 73 6.07 -13.17 -15.93
N THR A 74 6.16 -12.22 -16.83
CA THR A 74 7.43 -11.57 -17.21
C THR A 74 7.82 -10.42 -16.29
N CYS A 75 6.94 -10.03 -15.38
CA CYS A 75 7.10 -8.87 -14.51
C CYS A 75 7.46 -9.29 -13.07
N ARG A 76 8.12 -8.39 -12.34
CA ARG A 76 8.22 -8.52 -10.88
C ARG A 76 6.89 -8.17 -10.26
N LEU A 77 6.32 -9.11 -9.50
CA LEU A 77 4.99 -8.97 -8.95
C LEU A 77 5.03 -9.13 -7.44
N TYR A 78 4.55 -8.11 -6.73
CA TYR A 78 4.32 -8.13 -5.30
C TYR A 78 2.83 -8.06 -5.03
N GLU A 79 2.34 -8.98 -4.21
CA GLU A 79 0.95 -9.02 -3.81
C GLU A 79 0.84 -8.73 -2.32
N LEU A 80 0.04 -7.71 -1.98
CA LEU A 80 -0.26 -7.31 -0.61
C LEU A 80 -1.62 -7.88 -0.25
N ARG A 81 -1.69 -8.83 0.69
CA ARG A 81 -2.95 -9.33 1.23
C ARG A 81 -2.78 -10.09 2.55
N ASP A 82 -3.88 -10.21 3.27
CA ASP A 82 -3.90 -10.84 4.60
C ASP A 82 -3.79 -12.36 4.55
N ASN A 83 -4.20 -13.00 3.45
CA ASN A 83 -4.20 -14.46 3.30
C ASN A 83 -3.86 -14.90 1.88
N ILE A 84 -2.65 -15.39 1.68
CA ILE A 84 -2.22 -15.99 0.42
C ILE A 84 -2.48 -17.49 0.49
N LYS A 85 -3.63 -17.95 0.00
CA LYS A 85 -3.98 -19.38 0.07
C LYS A 85 -3.83 -20.14 -1.25
N GLU A 86 -3.79 -19.46 -2.38
CA GLU A 86 -4.08 -20.10 -3.67
C GLU A 86 -2.98 -20.05 -4.72
N ARG A 87 -1.88 -19.32 -4.49
CA ARG A 87 -0.77 -19.26 -5.45
C ARG A 87 0.56 -19.50 -4.77
N PRO A 88 1.44 -20.31 -5.36
CA PRO A 88 2.79 -20.45 -4.87
C PRO A 88 3.52 -19.11 -5.04
N ALA A 89 4.01 -18.56 -3.95
CA ALA A 89 4.91 -17.40 -3.95
C ALA A 89 6.36 -17.88 -3.94
N VAL A 90 7.25 -17.12 -4.59
CA VAL A 90 8.70 -17.34 -4.53
C VAL A 90 9.23 -17.01 -3.14
N ALA A 91 8.66 -15.99 -2.53
CA ALA A 91 8.94 -15.59 -1.15
C ALA A 91 7.70 -14.96 -0.52
N GLU A 92 7.56 -15.11 0.79
CA GLU A 92 6.50 -14.50 1.58
C GLU A 92 7.14 -13.66 2.69
N VAL A 93 6.69 -12.42 2.82
CA VAL A 93 7.08 -11.53 3.91
C VAL A 93 5.83 -11.21 4.72
N ARG A 94 5.86 -11.53 6.01
CA ARG A 94 4.75 -11.24 6.94
C ARG A 94 5.11 -10.06 7.82
N PHE A 95 4.21 -9.11 7.89
CA PHE A 95 4.31 -7.94 8.78
C PHE A 95 3.32 -8.15 9.93
N ALA A 96 3.82 -8.15 11.16
CA ALA A 96 2.97 -8.17 12.36
C ALA A 96 2.69 -6.73 12.80
N THR A 97 1.97 -5.98 11.97
CA THR A 97 1.67 -4.57 12.21
C THR A 97 0.24 -4.37 12.71
N ALA A 98 0.06 -3.33 13.52
CA ALA A 98 -1.24 -2.83 13.95
C ALA A 98 -1.34 -1.33 13.67
N PRO A 99 -2.54 -0.79 13.39
CA PRO A 99 -2.73 0.66 13.28
C PRO A 99 -2.30 1.38 14.55
N GLN A 100 -1.84 2.61 14.40
CA GLN A 100 -1.58 3.50 15.52
C GLN A 100 -2.85 3.67 16.36
N PRO A 101 -2.77 3.62 17.71
CA PRO A 101 -3.89 3.98 18.59
C PRO A 101 -4.38 5.41 18.34
N LYS A 102 -5.69 5.63 18.44
CA LYS A 102 -6.27 6.95 18.24
C LYS A 102 -6.25 7.76 19.55
N PHE A 103 -5.39 8.73 19.64
CA PHE A 103 -5.23 9.54 20.84
C PHE A 103 -6.15 10.76 20.91
N ASN A 104 -6.79 11.14 19.78
CA ASN A 104 -7.76 12.26 19.71
C ASN A 104 -7.23 13.56 20.35
N LYS A 105 -5.96 13.89 20.11
CA LYS A 105 -5.25 15.05 20.70
C LYS A 105 -5.09 15.01 22.23
N LYS A 106 -5.27 13.85 22.87
CA LYS A 106 -5.00 13.66 24.28
C LYS A 106 -3.56 13.24 24.47
N PHE A 107 -2.69 14.18 24.76
CA PHE A 107 -1.24 13.94 24.85
C PHE A 107 -0.83 13.14 26.09
N ASP A 108 -1.62 13.20 27.15
CA ASP A 108 -1.51 12.34 28.33
C ASP A 108 -1.67 10.86 27.95
N VAL A 109 -2.71 10.53 27.20
CA VAL A 109 -2.95 9.15 26.72
C VAL A 109 -1.83 8.68 25.78
N LEU A 110 -1.29 9.57 24.95
CA LEU A 110 -0.14 9.25 24.09
C LEU A 110 1.11 8.97 24.93
N ALA A 111 1.40 9.78 25.93
CA ALA A 111 2.56 9.59 26.81
C ALA A 111 2.46 8.30 27.62
N ASP A 112 1.28 7.96 28.13
CA ASP A 112 1.01 6.70 28.83
C ASP A 112 1.22 5.50 27.91
N ASP A 113 0.73 5.56 26.66
CA ASP A 113 0.90 4.50 25.68
C ASP A 113 2.38 4.29 25.30
N ILE A 114 3.12 5.38 25.10
CA ILE A 114 4.57 5.32 24.83
C ILE A 114 5.31 4.70 26.02
N THR A 115 4.98 5.11 27.24
CA THR A 115 5.58 4.57 28.46
C THR A 115 5.31 3.07 28.61
N ALA A 116 4.05 2.66 28.39
CA ALA A 116 3.65 1.26 28.45
C ALA A 116 4.32 0.42 27.34
N SER A 117 4.49 0.99 26.16
CA SER A 117 5.18 0.34 25.03
C SER A 117 6.67 0.22 25.31
N THR A 118 7.31 1.25 25.82
CA THR A 118 8.73 1.24 26.24
C THR A 118 8.99 0.18 27.29
N ALA A 119 8.11 0.03 28.28
CA ALA A 119 8.20 -1.03 29.31
C ALA A 119 8.13 -2.45 28.70
N LYS A 120 7.50 -2.63 27.54
CA LYS A 120 7.44 -3.88 26.78
C LYS A 120 8.61 -4.05 25.79
N GLY A 121 9.56 -3.11 25.79
CA GLY A 121 10.74 -3.12 24.93
C GLY A 121 10.53 -2.57 23.53
N TYR A 122 9.48 -1.79 23.30
CA TYR A 122 9.29 -1.07 22.05
C TYR A 122 10.08 0.25 22.05
N ARG A 123 10.54 0.65 20.86
CA ARG A 123 11.06 2.00 20.61
C ARG A 123 10.00 2.82 19.88
N THR A 124 9.79 4.04 20.36
CA THR A 124 8.82 4.95 19.76
C THR A 124 9.51 6.05 18.98
N TYR A 125 9.08 6.23 17.74
CA TYR A 125 9.52 7.28 16.85
C TYR A 125 8.34 8.20 16.52
N ILE A 126 8.54 9.49 16.73
CA ILE A 126 7.59 10.52 16.28
C ILE A 126 8.08 11.06 14.94
N LEU A 127 7.22 10.97 13.93
CA LEU A 127 7.54 11.37 12.57
C LEU A 127 7.00 12.78 12.31
N SER A 128 7.91 13.71 12.09
CA SER A 128 7.57 15.08 11.68
C SER A 128 8.75 15.76 11.04
N GLU A 129 8.54 16.39 9.88
CA GLU A 129 9.53 17.26 9.24
C GLU A 129 9.71 18.59 10.00
N ASN A 130 8.78 18.93 10.87
CA ASN A 130 8.79 20.17 11.63
C ASN A 130 9.35 19.97 13.04
N LYS A 131 10.60 20.37 13.25
CA LYS A 131 11.26 20.29 14.56
C LYS A 131 10.50 21.02 15.67
N ALA A 132 9.87 22.16 15.38
CA ALA A 132 9.10 22.90 16.38
C ALA A 132 7.87 22.11 16.89
N GLN A 133 7.31 21.20 16.09
CA GLN A 133 6.25 20.30 16.54
C GLN A 133 6.77 19.26 17.52
N ILE A 134 7.95 18.72 17.28
CA ILE A 134 8.61 17.77 18.20
C ILE A 134 8.92 18.44 19.53
N GLU A 135 9.55 19.62 19.49
CA GLU A 135 9.87 20.40 20.70
C GLU A 135 8.59 20.78 21.50
N ARG A 136 7.52 21.13 20.78
CA ARG A 136 6.23 21.40 21.39
C ARG A 136 5.65 20.16 22.08
N LEU A 137 5.74 19.00 21.46
CA LEU A 137 5.26 17.74 22.03
C LEU A 137 6.03 17.39 23.30
N ASP A 138 7.36 17.50 23.27
CA ASP A 138 8.23 17.29 24.43
C ASP A 138 7.87 18.21 25.57
N ASN A 139 7.68 19.51 25.30
CA ASN A 139 7.23 20.47 26.29
C ASN A 139 5.86 20.12 26.90
N ILE A 140 4.92 19.62 26.10
CA ILE A 140 3.61 19.17 26.60
C ILE A 140 3.80 17.98 27.55
N PHE A 141 4.64 17.01 27.21
CA PHE A 141 4.93 15.87 28.08
C PHE A 141 5.52 16.33 29.43
N HIS A 142 6.44 17.25 29.39
CA HIS A 142 6.97 17.86 30.64
C HIS A 142 5.89 18.53 31.46
N GLN A 143 5.01 19.34 30.84
CA GLN A 143 3.94 20.07 31.55
C GLN A 143 2.86 19.15 32.13
N THR A 144 2.62 18.01 31.51
CA THR A 144 1.63 17.02 31.96
C THR A 144 2.19 15.98 32.92
N GLY A 145 3.43 16.14 33.37
CA GLY A 145 4.06 15.21 34.31
C GLY A 145 4.68 13.94 33.67
N HIS A 146 4.74 13.91 32.35
CA HIS A 146 5.29 12.79 31.58
C HIS A 146 6.69 13.09 31.00
N GLY A 147 7.46 13.93 31.62
CA GLY A 147 8.80 14.35 31.14
C GLY A 147 9.83 13.22 31.01
N ASN A 148 9.54 12.04 31.53
CA ASN A 148 10.39 10.85 31.37
C ASN A 148 10.00 9.99 30.14
N THR A 149 9.06 10.45 29.32
CA THR A 149 8.66 9.74 28.11
C THR A 149 9.79 9.77 27.10
N VAL A 150 10.28 8.59 26.72
CA VAL A 150 11.40 8.45 25.78
C VAL A 150 10.85 8.32 24.35
N ILE A 151 11.16 9.31 23.53
CA ILE A 151 10.83 9.33 22.11
C ILE A 151 12.07 9.65 21.27
N ASP A 152 12.17 9.01 20.11
CA ASP A 152 13.08 9.43 19.06
C ASP A 152 12.29 10.21 17.99
N SER A 153 12.90 11.12 17.26
CA SER A 153 12.25 11.84 16.18
C SER A 153 12.89 11.51 14.84
N ILE A 154 12.04 11.36 13.82
CA ILE A 154 12.48 11.14 12.44
C ILE A 154 11.90 12.25 11.57
N PRO A 155 12.72 12.99 10.78
CA PRO A 155 12.26 14.04 9.88
C PRO A 155 11.62 13.45 8.61
N LEU A 156 10.48 12.82 8.80
CA LEU A 156 9.69 12.16 7.76
C LEU A 156 8.22 12.32 8.09
N THR A 157 7.38 12.39 7.08
CA THR A 157 5.91 12.38 7.25
C THR A 157 5.33 11.07 6.77
N LEU A 158 4.50 10.43 7.60
CA LEU A 158 3.64 9.32 7.22
C LEU A 158 2.18 9.78 7.25
N HIS A 159 1.36 9.20 6.38
CA HIS A 159 -0.08 9.48 6.38
C HIS A 159 -0.76 8.96 7.66
N GLU A 160 -0.40 7.76 8.08
CA GLU A 160 -0.85 7.13 9.33
C GLU A 160 0.32 6.38 9.98
N GLY A 161 0.41 6.48 11.30
CA GLY A 161 1.38 5.72 12.07
C GLY A 161 0.94 4.26 12.25
N PHE A 162 1.87 3.43 12.68
CA PHE A 162 1.61 2.02 12.96
C PHE A 162 2.57 1.48 14.03
N VAL A 163 2.21 0.33 14.58
CA VAL A 163 3.06 -0.43 15.50
C VAL A 163 3.51 -1.70 14.79
N ASP A 164 4.82 -1.97 14.76
CA ASP A 164 5.39 -3.23 14.30
C ASP A 164 5.78 -4.11 15.49
N HIS A 165 5.07 -5.21 15.66
CA HIS A 165 5.27 -6.12 16.79
C HIS A 165 6.50 -7.01 16.63
N THR A 166 6.97 -7.23 15.40
CA THR A 166 8.18 -8.03 15.14
C THR A 166 9.43 -7.23 15.45
N LEU A 167 9.49 -6.00 14.95
CA LEU A 167 10.61 -5.08 15.18
C LEU A 167 10.53 -4.38 16.54
N LYS A 168 9.38 -4.45 17.21
CA LYS A 168 9.06 -3.70 18.44
C LYS A 168 9.26 -2.19 18.25
N VAL A 169 8.64 -1.66 17.23
CA VAL A 169 8.71 -0.24 16.87
C VAL A 169 7.31 0.34 16.79
N CYS A 170 7.14 1.53 17.39
CA CYS A 170 5.96 2.37 17.25
C CYS A 170 6.34 3.59 16.40
N LEU A 171 5.62 3.83 15.31
CA LEU A 171 5.76 4.99 14.45
C LEU A 171 4.49 5.84 14.54
N TYR A 172 4.62 7.07 15.08
CA TYR A 172 3.49 7.96 15.36
C TYR A 172 3.65 9.31 14.67
#